data_9aab4f16eea6d7dde92729615895247c
#
_entry.id   9aab4f16eea6d7dde92729615895247c
#
_cell.length_a   1.000
_cell.length_b   1.000
_cell.length_c   1.000
_cell.angle_alpha   90.00
_cell.angle_beta   90.00
_cell.angle_gamma   90.00
#
_symmetry.space_group_name_H-M   'P 1'
#
loop_
_entity.id
_entity.type
_entity.pdbx_description
1 polymer ?
#
loop_
_entity_poly.entity_id
_entity_poly.type
_entity_poly.pdbx_seq_one_letter_code
_entity_poly.pdbx_strand_id
1 'polypeptide(L)'
;MSNEIDLYDAIGGENANAANVLPQVQAADPEKPIVLNIHSPGGSVLEGEAILSALRGHPAGFEANIQGMAFSMAANIALSASYVRMPKDGWLMFHFSRSSEGGTAYDLERQKRVLETMDESLLDKIEAKLGKYNPGREVLDKRLANEWWVDGKEALSIGLADELTNEVALAACAYENAKTAPDDCLKYLDNLPKNLDHSNKHYRTDEKVVFLTWH
;
A
#
# COMPACT_ATOMS: atom_id res chain seq x y z
N MET A 1 9.97 18.16 16.17
CA MET A 1 8.76 17.39 15.90
C MET A 1 9.18 16.16 15.11
N SER A 2 8.52 15.03 15.27
CA SER A 2 8.82 13.83 14.46
C SER A 2 8.35 14.09 13.03
N ASN A 3 9.14 13.71 12.03
CA ASN A 3 8.73 13.69 10.63
C ASN A 3 8.15 12.33 10.23
N GLU A 4 7.65 11.57 11.21
CA GLU A 4 7.00 10.29 10.99
C GLU A 4 5.50 10.47 10.91
N ILE A 5 4.90 9.82 9.91
CA ILE A 5 3.45 9.79 9.70
C ILE A 5 3.04 8.33 9.52
N ASP A 6 2.01 7.91 10.25
CA ASP A 6 1.49 6.56 10.17
C ASP A 6 0.33 6.46 9.18
N LEU A 7 0.42 5.53 8.24
CA LEU A 7 -0.63 5.17 7.30
C LEU A 7 -1.07 3.72 7.59
N TYR A 8 -1.76 3.58 8.71
CA TYR A 8 -2.32 2.30 9.15
C TYR A 8 -3.82 2.30 8.92
N ASP A 9 -4.38 1.16 8.47
CA ASP A 9 -5.78 1.05 8.12
C ASP A 9 -6.06 1.19 6.61
N ALA A 10 -7.30 1.00 6.20
CA ALA A 10 -7.73 1.20 4.81
C ALA A 10 -7.66 2.68 4.42
N ILE A 11 -7.10 2.97 3.25
CA ILE A 11 -7.04 4.34 2.72
C ILE A 11 -8.45 4.87 2.44
N GLY A 12 -8.78 6.02 3.03
CA GLY A 12 -10.13 6.58 3.08
C GLY A 12 -10.92 6.14 4.32
N GLY A 13 -10.36 5.28 5.18
CA GLY A 13 -10.90 4.94 6.48
C GLY A 13 -10.70 6.05 7.52
N GLU A 14 -11.07 5.75 8.76
CA GLU A 14 -11.07 6.73 9.84
C GLU A 14 -9.68 7.33 10.11
N ASN A 15 -8.63 6.52 10.06
CA ASN A 15 -7.28 6.93 10.41
C ASN A 15 -6.41 7.28 9.19
N ALA A 16 -6.61 6.63 8.05
CA ALA A 16 -5.79 6.75 6.85
C ALA A 16 -6.50 7.51 5.72
N ASN A 17 -6.86 8.78 5.97
CA ASN A 17 -7.52 9.65 5.00
C ASN A 17 -6.77 10.99 4.85
N ALA A 18 -7.08 11.72 3.80
CA ALA A 18 -6.42 12.99 3.49
C ALA A 18 -6.63 14.03 4.60
N ALA A 19 -7.81 14.09 5.22
CA ALA A 19 -8.09 15.05 6.27
C ALA A 19 -7.18 14.87 7.50
N ASN A 20 -6.75 13.65 7.79
CA ASN A 20 -5.84 13.34 8.89
C ASN A 20 -4.36 13.46 8.50
N VAL A 21 -4.00 13.10 7.28
CA VAL A 21 -2.59 13.08 6.84
C VAL A 21 -2.09 14.47 6.41
N LEU A 22 -2.89 15.25 5.69
CA LEU A 22 -2.46 16.54 5.17
C LEU A 22 -1.96 17.53 6.25
N PRO A 23 -2.65 17.69 7.41
CA PRO A 23 -2.15 18.55 8.47
C PRO A 23 -0.80 18.11 9.04
N GLN A 24 -0.54 16.79 9.09
CA GLN A 24 0.74 16.25 9.57
C GLN A 24 1.87 16.55 8.58
N VAL A 25 1.61 16.40 7.28
CA VAL A 25 2.57 16.78 6.21
C VAL A 25 2.88 18.28 6.28
N GLN A 26 1.87 19.13 6.50
CA GLN A 26 2.06 20.57 6.62
C GLN A 26 2.86 20.99 7.87
N ALA A 27 2.77 20.21 8.94
CA ALA A 27 3.47 20.46 10.20
C ALA A 27 4.87 19.86 10.26
N ALA A 28 5.25 19.01 9.29
CA ALA A 28 6.54 18.36 9.23
C ALA A 28 7.68 19.37 8.96
N ASP A 29 8.88 19.04 9.44
CA ASP A 29 10.10 19.84 9.21
C ASP A 29 10.46 19.83 7.71
N PRO A 30 10.41 20.97 7.02
CA PRO A 30 10.64 21.01 5.56
C PRO A 30 12.07 20.65 5.14
N GLU A 31 13.01 20.62 6.07
CA GLU A 31 14.42 20.29 5.82
C GLU A 31 14.71 18.79 5.84
N LYS A 32 13.74 17.96 6.31
CA LYS A 32 13.89 16.51 6.46
C LYS A 32 12.81 15.77 5.70
N PRO A 33 13.12 14.63 5.09
CA PRO A 33 12.08 13.81 4.45
C PRO A 33 11.06 13.34 5.50
N ILE A 34 9.82 13.18 5.06
CA ILE A 34 8.80 12.49 5.86
C ILE A 34 9.09 11.00 5.81
N VAL A 35 9.06 10.33 6.95
CA VAL A 35 9.05 8.87 7.03
C VAL A 35 7.60 8.42 7.14
N LEU A 36 7.07 7.84 6.07
CA LEU A 36 5.71 7.31 6.03
C LEU A 36 5.74 5.84 6.43
N ASN A 37 5.27 5.53 7.63
CA ASN A 37 5.10 4.16 8.09
C ASN A 37 3.81 3.59 7.49
N ILE A 38 3.90 2.48 6.75
CA ILE A 38 2.77 1.92 6.01
C ILE A 38 2.45 0.51 6.51
N HIS A 39 1.19 0.32 6.94
CA HIS A 39 0.58 -0.98 7.16
C HIS A 39 -0.88 -0.93 6.72
N SER A 40 -1.14 -1.14 5.42
CA SER A 40 -2.44 -0.82 4.84
C SER A 40 -2.83 -1.79 3.71
N PRO A 41 -4.09 -2.23 3.68
CA PRO A 41 -4.64 -3.01 2.58
C PRO A 41 -4.90 -2.19 1.30
N GLY A 42 -4.62 -0.88 1.33
CA GLY A 42 -5.04 0.04 0.27
C GLY A 42 -6.43 0.59 0.51
N GLY A 43 -7.14 0.96 -0.54
CA GLY A 43 -8.48 1.54 -0.43
C GLY A 43 -8.77 2.61 -1.48
N SER A 44 -9.38 3.72 -1.07
CA SER A 44 -9.82 4.79 -1.97
C SER A 44 -8.67 5.41 -2.75
N VAL A 45 -8.75 5.33 -4.08
CA VAL A 45 -7.77 5.96 -4.98
C VAL A 45 -7.80 7.48 -4.84
N LEU A 46 -8.97 8.09 -4.68
CA LEU A 46 -9.10 9.55 -4.53
C LEU A 46 -8.41 10.07 -3.26
N GLU A 47 -8.64 9.40 -2.13
CA GLU A 47 -7.97 9.73 -0.87
C GLU A 47 -6.46 9.49 -0.96
N GLY A 48 -6.07 8.37 -1.55
CA GLY A 48 -4.66 8.03 -1.75
C GLY A 48 -3.92 9.01 -2.65
N GLU A 49 -4.52 9.47 -3.74
CA GLU A 49 -3.91 10.49 -4.61
C GLU A 49 -3.84 11.88 -3.91
N ALA A 50 -4.81 12.22 -3.05
CA ALA A 50 -4.74 13.44 -2.24
C ALA A 50 -3.57 13.37 -1.24
N ILE A 51 -3.42 12.24 -0.53
CA ILE A 51 -2.29 11.98 0.38
C ILE A 51 -0.97 12.05 -0.40
N LEU A 52 -0.88 11.36 -1.52
CA LEU A 52 0.33 11.31 -2.35
C LEU A 52 0.72 12.69 -2.89
N SER A 53 -0.26 13.49 -3.29
CA SER A 53 -0.04 14.87 -3.73
C SER A 53 0.57 15.73 -2.62
N ALA A 54 0.08 15.59 -1.38
CA ALA A 54 0.63 16.30 -0.23
C ALA A 54 2.07 15.86 0.07
N LEU A 55 2.33 14.54 0.12
CA LEU A 55 3.68 13.98 0.37
C LEU A 55 4.70 14.43 -0.68
N ARG A 56 4.32 14.43 -1.96
CA ARG A 56 5.17 14.93 -3.06
C ARG A 56 5.39 16.44 -3.01
N GLY A 57 4.45 17.18 -2.45
CA GLY A 57 4.58 18.63 -2.24
C GLY A 57 5.49 19.01 -1.08
N HIS A 58 5.89 18.07 -0.23
CA HIS A 58 6.82 18.33 0.87
C HIS A 58 8.24 18.63 0.31
N PRO A 59 8.93 19.72 0.75
CA PRO A 59 10.19 20.15 0.15
C PRO A 59 11.29 19.09 0.14
N ALA A 60 11.44 18.32 1.22
CA ALA A 60 12.42 17.23 1.30
C ALA A 60 11.87 15.88 0.82
N GLY A 61 10.63 15.82 0.30
CA GLY A 61 9.98 14.60 -0.15
C GLY A 61 9.64 13.64 0.98
N PHE A 62 9.50 12.35 0.65
CA PHE A 62 9.18 11.33 1.64
C PHE A 62 9.85 9.98 1.32
N GLU A 63 10.04 9.18 2.36
CA GLU A 63 10.50 7.80 2.36
C GLU A 63 9.38 6.90 2.86
N ALA A 64 9.27 5.69 2.37
CA ALA A 64 8.29 4.70 2.83
C ALA A 64 8.97 3.65 3.70
N ASN A 65 8.38 3.40 4.87
CA ASN A 65 8.75 2.30 5.77
C ASN A 65 7.56 1.34 5.88
N ILE A 66 7.60 0.25 5.14
CA ILE A 66 6.53 -0.75 5.14
C ILE A 66 6.69 -1.63 6.37
N GLN A 67 5.66 -1.66 7.22
CA GLN A 67 5.69 -2.39 8.49
C GLN A 67 4.92 -3.72 8.46
N GLY A 68 4.86 -4.33 7.29
CA GLY A 68 4.24 -5.64 7.09
C GLY A 68 3.56 -5.75 5.75
N MET A 69 2.63 -4.85 5.45
CA MET A 69 1.94 -4.85 4.16
C MET A 69 1.75 -3.45 3.59
N ALA A 70 1.84 -3.36 2.27
CA ALA A 70 1.33 -2.22 1.51
C ALA A 70 0.67 -2.78 0.24
N PHE A 71 -0.66 -2.76 0.18
CA PHE A 71 -1.42 -3.36 -0.92
C PHE A 71 -2.16 -2.29 -1.71
N SER A 72 -2.36 -2.54 -3.01
CA SER A 72 -3.20 -1.70 -3.87
C SER A 72 -2.77 -0.22 -3.83
N MET A 73 -3.63 0.71 -3.43
CA MET A 73 -3.31 2.14 -3.34
C MET A 73 -2.16 2.43 -2.34
N ALA A 74 -2.02 1.65 -1.26
CA ALA A 74 -0.89 1.79 -0.34
C ALA A 74 0.45 1.42 -1.00
N ALA A 75 0.48 0.39 -1.86
CA ALA A 75 1.64 0.04 -2.67
C ALA A 75 1.97 1.15 -3.68
N ASN A 76 0.95 1.75 -4.31
CA ASN A 76 1.13 2.88 -5.22
C ASN A 76 1.76 4.10 -4.51
N ILE A 77 1.35 4.38 -3.27
CA ILE A 77 1.97 5.42 -2.44
C ILE A 77 3.43 5.05 -2.14
N ALA A 78 3.69 3.82 -1.68
CA ALA A 78 5.04 3.36 -1.37
C ALA A 78 6.00 3.45 -2.57
N LEU A 79 5.57 3.07 -3.78
CA LEU A 79 6.37 3.20 -5.01
C LEU A 79 6.78 4.63 -5.35
N SER A 80 6.03 5.60 -4.85
CA SER A 80 6.28 7.03 -5.13
C SER A 80 7.27 7.66 -4.16
N ALA A 81 7.69 6.93 -3.14
CA ALA A 81 8.71 7.36 -2.19
C ALA A 81 10.11 7.38 -2.82
N SER A 82 10.96 8.27 -2.33
CA SER A 82 12.37 8.35 -2.74
C SER A 82 13.19 7.15 -2.25
N TYR A 83 12.78 6.52 -1.17
CA TYR A 83 13.41 5.33 -0.57
C TYR A 83 12.35 4.44 0.07
N VAL A 84 12.43 3.14 -0.14
CA VAL A 84 11.47 2.15 0.37
C VAL A 84 12.20 1.13 1.24
N ARG A 85 11.82 1.07 2.52
CA ARG A 85 12.25 0.04 3.47
C ARG A 85 11.11 -0.92 3.74
N MET A 86 11.40 -2.19 3.88
CA MET A 86 10.39 -3.18 4.28
C MET A 86 11.01 -4.39 4.96
N PRO A 87 10.27 -5.12 5.83
CA PRO A 87 10.73 -6.39 6.36
C PRO A 87 10.87 -7.43 5.24
N LYS A 88 11.81 -8.36 5.42
CA LYS A 88 12.00 -9.49 4.46
C LYS A 88 10.73 -10.33 4.27
N ASP A 89 9.89 -10.41 5.31
CA ASP A 89 8.64 -11.16 5.35
C ASP A 89 7.41 -10.25 5.14
N GLY A 90 7.64 -8.96 4.80
CA GLY A 90 6.58 -8.03 4.42
C GLY A 90 6.14 -8.25 2.98
N TRP A 91 4.99 -7.70 2.62
CA TRP A 91 4.37 -7.91 1.32
C TRP A 91 3.95 -6.63 0.65
N LEU A 92 4.18 -6.56 -0.64
CA LEU A 92 3.55 -5.63 -1.58
C LEU A 92 2.52 -6.38 -2.42
N MET A 93 1.41 -5.74 -2.77
CA MET A 93 0.48 -6.29 -3.75
C MET A 93 -0.01 -5.20 -4.69
N PHE A 94 0.02 -5.49 -5.98
CA PHE A 94 -0.43 -4.62 -7.04
C PHE A 94 -1.55 -5.29 -7.84
N HIS A 95 -2.58 -4.52 -8.19
CA HIS A 95 -3.65 -4.94 -9.08
C HIS A 95 -4.24 -3.73 -9.80
N PHE A 96 -4.96 -3.98 -10.87
CA PHE A 96 -5.70 -2.93 -11.58
C PHE A 96 -6.80 -2.32 -10.73
N SER A 97 -7.08 -1.05 -10.99
CA SER A 97 -8.13 -0.28 -10.30
C SER A 97 -9.50 -0.94 -10.48
N ARG A 98 -10.31 -0.91 -9.43
CA ARG A 98 -11.66 -1.50 -9.42
C ARG A 98 -12.71 -0.45 -9.10
N SER A 99 -13.89 -0.58 -9.71
CA SER A 99 -15.08 0.19 -9.37
C SER A 99 -16.25 -0.74 -9.14
N SER A 100 -17.09 -0.40 -8.16
CA SER A 100 -18.35 -1.08 -7.90
C SER A 100 -19.57 -0.24 -8.35
N GLU A 101 -19.35 0.89 -9.00
CA GLU A 101 -20.43 1.74 -9.48
C GLU A 101 -21.17 1.09 -10.65
N GLY A 102 -22.48 1.22 -10.63
CA GLY A 102 -23.37 0.82 -11.71
C GLY A 102 -23.84 2.03 -12.53
N GLY A 103 -24.55 1.79 -13.62
CA GLY A 103 -25.12 2.87 -14.41
C GLY A 103 -25.60 2.41 -15.79
N THR A 104 -25.85 3.38 -16.68
CA THR A 104 -26.13 3.13 -18.08
C THR A 104 -24.86 2.65 -18.80
N ALA A 105 -24.99 2.11 -20.01
CA ALA A 105 -23.84 1.71 -20.82
C ALA A 105 -22.87 2.89 -21.04
N TYR A 106 -23.37 4.12 -21.13
CA TYR A 106 -22.55 5.31 -21.26
C TYR A 106 -21.76 5.61 -19.98
N ASP A 107 -22.37 5.44 -18.82
CA ASP A 107 -21.69 5.64 -17.53
C ASP A 107 -20.59 4.59 -17.33
N LEU A 108 -20.86 3.34 -17.65
CA LEU A 108 -19.87 2.26 -17.56
C LEU A 108 -18.67 2.48 -18.51
N GLU A 109 -18.93 2.94 -19.73
CA GLU A 109 -17.85 3.26 -20.67
C GLU A 109 -17.00 4.45 -20.18
N ARG A 110 -17.60 5.45 -19.55
CA ARG A 110 -16.88 6.55 -18.93
C ARG A 110 -16.03 6.08 -17.76
N GLN A 111 -16.57 5.24 -16.87
CA GLN A 111 -15.85 4.65 -15.77
C GLN A 111 -14.66 3.81 -16.23
N LYS A 112 -14.86 2.97 -17.24
CA LYS A 112 -13.80 2.18 -17.85
C LYS A 112 -12.61 3.05 -18.23
N ARG A 113 -12.83 4.17 -18.94
CA ARG A 113 -11.75 5.08 -19.33
C ARG A 113 -11.01 5.69 -18.14
N VAL A 114 -11.73 6.00 -17.06
CA VAL A 114 -11.11 6.51 -15.83
C VAL A 114 -10.20 5.45 -15.21
N LEU A 115 -10.68 4.20 -15.09
CA LEU A 115 -9.89 3.10 -14.57
C LEU A 115 -8.66 2.83 -15.44
N GLU A 116 -8.81 2.77 -16.76
CA GLU A 116 -7.71 2.59 -17.72
C GLU A 116 -6.64 3.69 -17.55
N THR A 117 -7.04 4.95 -17.34
CA THR A 117 -6.10 6.06 -17.11
C THR A 117 -5.34 5.89 -15.78
N MET A 118 -6.03 5.44 -14.73
CA MET A 118 -5.39 5.15 -13.43
C MET A 118 -4.41 3.99 -13.54
N ASP A 119 -4.78 2.94 -14.25
CA ASP A 119 -3.97 1.74 -14.46
C ASP A 119 -2.71 2.03 -15.27
N GLU A 120 -2.82 2.86 -16.33
CA GLU A 120 -1.65 3.33 -17.08
C GLU A 120 -0.69 4.11 -16.18
N SER A 121 -1.20 5.01 -15.34
CA SER A 121 -0.37 5.76 -14.39
C SER A 121 0.33 4.85 -13.38
N LEU A 122 -0.35 3.80 -12.91
CA LEU A 122 0.24 2.81 -12.01
C LEU A 122 1.35 2.02 -12.71
N LEU A 123 1.11 1.56 -13.93
CA LEU A 123 2.08 0.83 -14.73
C LEU A 123 3.34 1.67 -15.00
N ASP A 124 3.18 2.95 -15.36
CA ASP A 124 4.30 3.87 -15.57
C ASP A 124 5.17 4.02 -14.30
N LYS A 125 4.53 4.12 -13.13
CA LYS A 125 5.25 4.19 -11.84
C LYS A 125 6.01 2.89 -11.55
N ILE A 126 5.37 1.74 -11.79
CA ILE A 126 6.01 0.42 -11.61
C ILE A 126 7.21 0.29 -12.57
N GLU A 127 7.05 0.59 -13.85
CA GLU A 127 8.14 0.53 -14.84
C GLU A 127 9.31 1.42 -14.44
N ALA A 128 9.02 2.65 -14.01
CA ALA A 128 10.04 3.59 -13.55
C ALA A 128 10.82 3.05 -12.33
N LYS A 129 10.12 2.47 -11.34
CA LYS A 129 10.74 1.92 -10.12
C LYS A 129 11.56 0.67 -10.43
N LEU A 130 11.07 -0.22 -11.28
CA LEU A 130 11.78 -1.43 -11.70
C LEU A 130 13.05 -1.11 -12.53
N GLY A 131 13.05 -0.04 -13.31
CA GLY A 131 14.20 0.38 -14.10
C GLY A 131 14.75 -0.74 -14.98
N LYS A 132 15.99 -1.17 -14.74
CA LYS A 132 16.65 -2.27 -15.49
C LYS A 132 16.00 -3.65 -15.29
N TYR A 133 15.19 -3.82 -14.28
CA TYR A 133 14.47 -5.07 -13.99
C TYR A 133 13.07 -5.11 -14.61
N ASN A 134 12.67 -4.06 -15.36
CA ASN A 134 11.36 -3.99 -16.01
C ASN A 134 11.21 -5.15 -17.01
N PRO A 135 10.24 -6.07 -16.81
CA PRO A 135 10.02 -7.20 -17.72
C PRO A 135 9.25 -6.81 -18.99
N GLY A 136 8.82 -5.55 -19.08
CA GLY A 136 7.98 -5.03 -20.16
C GLY A 136 6.49 -5.01 -19.82
N ARG A 137 5.79 -4.06 -20.45
CA ARG A 137 4.38 -3.72 -20.19
C ARG A 137 3.45 -4.94 -20.24
N GLU A 138 3.57 -5.78 -21.26
CA GLU A 138 2.71 -6.96 -21.43
C GLU A 138 2.82 -7.96 -20.24
N VAL A 139 4.02 -8.09 -19.67
CA VAL A 139 4.22 -8.95 -18.49
C VAL A 139 3.61 -8.31 -17.25
N LEU A 140 3.77 -7.01 -17.09
CA LEU A 140 3.18 -6.27 -15.97
C LEU A 140 1.65 -6.28 -16.03
N ASP A 141 1.05 -6.11 -17.21
CA ASP A 141 -0.40 -6.24 -17.41
C ASP A 141 -0.93 -7.58 -16.90
N LYS A 142 -0.27 -8.67 -17.30
CA LYS A 142 -0.65 -10.02 -16.85
C LYS A 142 -0.50 -10.20 -15.34
N ARG A 143 0.53 -9.61 -14.74
CA ARG A 143 0.76 -9.67 -13.29
C ARG A 143 -0.32 -8.91 -12.53
N LEU A 144 -0.62 -7.66 -12.92
CA LEU A 144 -1.62 -6.83 -12.26
C LEU A 144 -3.04 -7.38 -12.42
N ALA A 145 -3.36 -7.97 -13.60
CA ALA A 145 -4.64 -8.62 -13.83
C ALA A 145 -4.91 -9.83 -12.90
N ASN A 146 -3.84 -10.45 -12.39
CA ASN A 146 -3.90 -11.63 -11.50
C ASN A 146 -3.44 -11.32 -10.06
N GLU A 147 -3.41 -10.05 -9.66
CA GLU A 147 -2.85 -9.60 -8.39
C GLU A 147 -1.38 -10.02 -8.23
N TRP A 148 -0.49 -9.07 -8.43
CA TRP A 148 0.94 -9.32 -8.32
C TRP A 148 1.41 -9.15 -6.88
N TRP A 149 1.67 -10.26 -6.22
CA TRP A 149 2.19 -10.35 -4.87
C TRP A 149 3.72 -10.43 -4.89
N VAL A 150 4.38 -9.62 -4.06
CA VAL A 150 5.84 -9.50 -3.99
C VAL A 150 6.26 -9.47 -2.53
N ASP A 151 7.06 -10.45 -2.11
CA ASP A 151 7.66 -10.43 -0.76
C ASP A 151 8.84 -9.45 -0.69
N GLY A 152 9.32 -9.16 0.53
CA GLY A 152 10.43 -8.23 0.71
C GLY A 152 11.71 -8.61 -0.01
N LYS A 153 12.02 -9.90 -0.11
CA LYS A 153 13.24 -10.38 -0.79
C LYS A 153 13.13 -10.19 -2.29
N GLU A 154 11.98 -10.53 -2.87
CA GLU A 154 11.72 -10.28 -4.28
C GLU A 154 11.71 -8.78 -4.54
N ALA A 155 11.02 -7.97 -3.72
CA ALA A 155 10.97 -6.52 -3.86
C ALA A 155 12.37 -5.89 -3.91
N LEU A 156 13.28 -6.28 -3.01
CA LEU A 156 14.67 -5.82 -3.03
C LEU A 156 15.39 -6.27 -4.31
N SER A 157 15.19 -7.52 -4.73
CA SER A 157 15.90 -8.09 -5.89
C SER A 157 15.54 -7.43 -7.21
N ILE A 158 14.30 -6.90 -7.32
CA ILE A 158 13.78 -6.26 -8.54
C ILE A 158 13.69 -4.73 -8.43
N GLY A 159 14.14 -4.14 -7.33
CA GLY A 159 14.22 -2.68 -7.15
C GLY A 159 12.91 -2.01 -6.72
N LEU A 160 11.91 -2.76 -6.25
CA LEU A 160 10.70 -2.19 -5.63
C LEU A 160 10.94 -1.76 -4.18
N ALA A 161 11.88 -2.40 -3.49
CA ALA A 161 12.41 -1.96 -2.20
C ALA A 161 13.90 -1.63 -2.32
N ASP A 162 14.36 -0.69 -1.50
CA ASP A 162 15.75 -0.24 -1.45
C ASP A 162 16.51 -0.89 -0.29
N GLU A 163 15.80 -1.30 0.79
CA GLU A 163 16.40 -1.89 1.99
C GLU A 163 15.45 -2.89 2.66
N LEU A 164 16.03 -3.99 3.18
CA LEU A 164 15.31 -4.90 4.07
C LEU A 164 15.59 -4.52 5.52
N THR A 165 14.52 -4.33 6.30
CA THR A 165 14.62 -4.11 7.73
C THR A 165 14.68 -5.44 8.48
N ASN A 166 15.26 -5.40 9.71
CA ASN A 166 15.23 -6.55 10.62
C ASN A 166 13.96 -6.59 11.50
N GLU A 167 13.05 -5.66 11.27
CA GLU A 167 11.77 -5.63 11.98
C GLU A 167 10.94 -6.85 11.62
N VAL A 168 10.22 -7.39 12.60
CA VAL A 168 9.22 -8.43 12.35
C VAL A 168 8.06 -7.73 11.66
N ALA A 169 7.67 -8.21 10.47
CA ALA A 169 6.51 -7.67 9.78
C ALA A 169 5.28 -7.72 10.70
N LEU A 170 4.60 -6.60 10.87
CA LEU A 170 3.26 -6.60 11.44
C LEU A 170 2.40 -7.50 10.54
N ALA A 171 1.54 -8.33 11.14
CA ALA A 171 0.80 -9.33 10.39
C ALA A 171 0.08 -8.77 9.17
N ALA A 172 0.47 -9.26 8.02
CA ALA A 172 -0.04 -8.79 6.72
C ALA A 172 -1.41 -9.39 6.42
N CYS A 173 -2.39 -9.28 7.32
CA CYS A 173 -3.61 -9.96 7.06
C CYS A 173 -4.86 -9.34 7.64
N ALA A 174 -5.58 -8.84 6.74
CA ALA A 174 -7.02 -8.79 6.70
C ALA A 174 -7.47 -8.47 5.26
N TYR A 175 -6.87 -9.08 4.26
CA TYR A 175 -7.36 -8.91 2.90
C TYR A 175 -8.33 -10.05 2.59
N GLU A 176 -9.60 -9.88 2.95
CA GLU A 176 -10.67 -10.86 2.76
C GLU A 176 -10.91 -11.29 1.30
N ASN A 177 -10.39 -10.54 0.34
CA ASN A 177 -10.59 -10.81 -1.08
C ASN A 177 -9.35 -11.34 -1.79
N ALA A 178 -8.29 -11.67 -1.07
CA ALA A 178 -7.06 -12.21 -1.66
C ALA A 178 -7.25 -13.69 -2.05
N LYS A 179 -8.10 -13.94 -3.04
CA LYS A 179 -8.24 -15.29 -3.64
C LYS A 179 -6.94 -15.81 -4.24
N THR A 180 -5.96 -14.95 -4.39
CA THR A 180 -4.68 -15.20 -5.04
C THR A 180 -3.49 -15.01 -4.09
N ALA A 181 -3.74 -14.66 -2.81
CA ALA A 181 -2.66 -14.47 -1.85
C ALA A 181 -1.83 -15.76 -1.67
N PRO A 182 -0.50 -15.67 -1.70
CA PRO A 182 0.36 -16.81 -1.44
C PRO A 182 0.11 -17.39 -0.05
N ASP A 183 0.19 -18.73 0.08
CA ASP A 183 0.02 -19.43 1.36
C ASP A 183 0.94 -18.90 2.45
N ASP A 184 2.14 -18.43 2.10
CA ASP A 184 3.10 -17.88 3.05
C ASP A 184 2.69 -16.50 3.58
N CYS A 185 1.97 -15.71 2.79
CA CYS A 185 1.32 -14.49 3.25
C CYS A 185 0.23 -14.79 4.29
N LEU A 186 -0.53 -15.86 4.09
CA LEU A 186 -1.59 -16.29 5.02
C LEU A 186 -1.06 -16.99 6.27
N LYS A 187 0.01 -17.81 6.16
CA LYS A 187 0.63 -18.52 7.29
C LYS A 187 1.31 -17.60 8.30
N TYR A 188 1.63 -16.38 7.91
CA TYR A 188 2.24 -15.42 8.82
C TYR A 188 1.33 -15.07 10.01
N LEU A 189 0.00 -15.20 9.82
CA LEU A 189 -1.02 -15.02 10.86
C LEU A 189 -0.92 -15.98 12.03
N ASP A 190 -0.63 -17.24 11.72
CA ASP A 190 -0.59 -18.30 12.73
C ASP A 190 0.65 -18.21 13.64
N ASN A 191 1.67 -17.45 13.22
CA ASN A 191 2.97 -17.35 13.91
C ASN A 191 3.19 -16.04 14.68
N LEU A 192 2.17 -15.18 14.81
CA LEU A 192 2.29 -13.95 15.58
C LEU A 192 2.56 -14.22 17.07
N PRO A 193 3.49 -13.47 17.69
CA PRO A 193 3.64 -13.49 19.14
C PRO A 193 2.32 -13.05 19.79
N LYS A 194 1.74 -13.90 20.61
CA LYS A 194 0.46 -13.65 21.32
C LYS A 194 0.52 -12.49 22.32
N ASN A 195 1.64 -11.77 22.41
CA ASN A 195 1.95 -10.75 23.41
C ASN A 195 2.22 -9.35 22.84
N LEU A 196 1.86 -9.08 21.59
CA LEU A 196 1.93 -7.71 21.09
C LEU A 196 0.82 -6.91 21.77
N ASP A 197 1.22 -6.05 22.72
CA ASP A 197 0.33 -5.08 23.36
C ASP A 197 -0.06 -4.00 22.33
N HIS A 198 -1.14 -4.26 21.64
CA HIS A 198 -1.75 -3.30 20.74
C HIS A 198 -2.66 -2.37 21.56
N SER A 199 -2.08 -1.37 22.20
CA SER A 199 -2.83 -0.31 22.90
C SER A 199 -3.72 0.54 21.99
N ASN A 200 -3.74 0.27 20.70
CA ASN A 200 -4.70 0.80 19.74
C ASN A 200 -5.93 -0.12 19.66
N LYS A 201 -7.07 0.43 19.99
CA LYS A 201 -8.37 -0.23 20.27
C LYS A 201 -9.00 -1.07 19.16
N HIS A 202 -8.31 -1.36 18.05
CA HIS A 202 -8.90 -2.01 16.88
C HIS A 202 -8.42 -3.45 16.62
N TYR A 203 -7.50 -3.98 17.45
CA TYR A 203 -7.03 -5.36 17.33
C TYR A 203 -7.14 -6.08 18.68
N ARG A 204 -8.38 -6.42 19.10
CA ARG A 204 -8.59 -7.33 20.22
C ARG A 204 -8.62 -8.76 19.68
N THR A 205 -7.58 -9.51 20.02
CA THR A 205 -7.55 -10.97 19.85
C THR A 205 -8.09 -11.62 21.09
N ASP A 206 -9.39 -11.80 21.17
CA ASP A 206 -9.99 -12.86 21.94
C ASP A 206 -11.01 -13.54 21.02
N GLU A 207 -10.59 -14.70 20.49
CA GLU A 207 -11.41 -15.65 19.75
C GLU A 207 -12.09 -15.11 18.47
N LYS A 208 -11.50 -15.46 17.35
CA LYS A 208 -11.88 -15.22 15.94
C LYS A 208 -11.38 -13.92 15.35
N VAL A 209 -10.62 -14.09 14.28
CA VAL A 209 -10.34 -13.04 13.29
C VAL A 209 -11.67 -12.40 12.91
N VAL A 210 -11.89 -11.16 13.36
CA VAL A 210 -13.05 -10.40 12.93
C VAL A 210 -12.69 -9.76 11.61
N PHE A 211 -13.20 -10.33 10.57
CA PHE A 211 -13.13 -9.79 9.22
C PHE A 211 -14.03 -8.55 9.14
N LEU A 212 -13.47 -7.40 8.87
CA LEU A 212 -14.25 -6.22 8.54
C LEU A 212 -14.63 -6.30 7.05
N THR A 213 -15.87 -6.71 6.79
CA THR A 213 -16.47 -6.61 5.45
C THR A 213 -16.82 -5.16 5.17
N TRP A 214 -16.21 -4.60 4.13
CA TRP A 214 -16.66 -3.36 3.52
C TRP A 214 -17.60 -3.69 2.35
N HIS A 215 -18.86 -3.31 2.53
CA HIS A 215 -19.85 -3.34 1.45
C HIS A 215 -19.70 -2.11 0.55
#